data_6c588e1c27229fc85743801c299cac45
#
_entry.id   6c588e1c27229fc85743801c299cac45
#
_cell.length_a   1.000
_cell.length_b   1.000
_cell.length_c   1.000
_cell.angle_alpha   90.00
_cell.angle_beta   90.00
_cell.angle_gamma   90.00
#
_symmetry.space_group_name_H-M   'P 1'
#
loop_
_entity.id
_entity.type
_entity.pdbx_description
1 polymer ?
#
loop_
_entity_poly.entity_id
_entity_poly.type
_entity_poly.pdbx_seq_one_letter_code
_entity_poly.pdbx_strand_id
1 'polypeptide(L)'
;KVGVKYMVGRDSSESTVKIYVMGKEYAVPSNLTIMKAMEYIGYRFIRGSGCREGFCGACATVYRIKDEYRLRMVLACQETVQDGMYLTQIPFTPANKAIYDMEEVKPSGNTLLEYYPEIARCLCCNTCTKACPQELEVMNYVQAALKGDFEEVARLSFDCISCGLCAMRCPAEIVPYNIALLARRIYGKYL
;
A
#
# COMPACT_ATOMS: atom_id res chain seq x y z
N LYS A 1 21.37 10.42 5.02
CA LYS A 1 20.26 11.41 5.04
C LYS A 1 20.23 12.13 3.70
N VAL A 2 19.50 11.61 2.72
CA VAL A 2 19.16 12.35 1.51
C VAL A 2 17.64 12.48 1.50
N GLY A 3 17.17 13.53 2.18
CA GLY A 3 15.80 13.97 2.06
C GLY A 3 15.63 14.66 0.71
N VAL A 4 14.93 14.01 -0.22
CA VAL A 4 14.44 14.71 -1.40
C VAL A 4 13.28 15.59 -0.96
N LYS A 5 13.61 16.83 -0.63
CA LYS A 5 12.65 17.90 -0.38
C LYS A 5 12.12 18.35 -1.73
N TYR A 6 10.94 17.92 -2.09
CA TYR A 6 10.18 18.58 -3.15
C TYR A 6 9.81 19.97 -2.64
N MET A 7 10.53 20.99 -3.09
CA MET A 7 10.13 22.38 -2.94
C MET A 7 9.00 22.66 -3.95
N VAL A 8 7.77 22.42 -3.51
CA VAL A 8 6.61 23.10 -4.10
C VAL A 8 6.55 24.47 -3.44
N GLY A 9 6.53 25.53 -4.26
CA GLY A 9 6.48 26.90 -3.80
C GLY A 9 5.36 27.08 -2.76
N ARG A 10 5.70 27.63 -1.61
CA ARG A 10 4.75 28.00 -0.57
C ARG A 10 4.06 29.27 -1.01
N ASP A 11 2.89 29.16 -1.61
CA ASP A 11 1.93 30.27 -1.59
C ASP A 11 1.30 30.29 -0.18
N SER A 12 1.48 31.40 0.50
CA SER A 12 1.23 31.61 1.93
C SER A 12 -0.24 31.82 2.31
N SER A 13 -1.20 31.22 1.58
CA SER A 13 -2.64 31.32 1.86
C SER A 13 -3.42 30.01 1.73
N GLU A 14 -2.76 28.86 1.58
CA GLU A 14 -3.48 27.58 1.45
C GLU A 14 -3.95 27.09 2.83
N SER A 15 -5.26 27.01 3.00
CA SER A 15 -5.87 26.36 4.16
C SER A 15 -5.53 24.87 4.17
N THR A 16 -5.05 24.36 5.31
CA THR A 16 -4.80 22.94 5.50
C THR A 16 -6.01 22.26 6.14
N VAL A 17 -6.32 21.05 5.71
CA VAL A 17 -7.36 20.18 6.29
C VAL A 17 -6.77 18.89 6.82
N LYS A 18 -7.44 18.31 7.79
CA LYS A 18 -7.06 17.02 8.38
C LYS A 18 -7.80 15.90 7.71
N ILE A 19 -7.05 14.92 7.19
CA ILE A 19 -7.60 13.70 6.63
C ILE A 19 -7.05 12.47 7.34
N TYR A 20 -7.80 11.38 7.31
CA TYR A 20 -7.43 10.12 7.95
C TYR A 20 -7.29 9.04 6.87
N VAL A 21 -6.07 8.52 6.72
CA VAL A 21 -5.75 7.47 5.75
C VAL A 21 -5.23 6.26 6.51
N MET A 22 -5.89 5.12 6.37
CA MET A 22 -5.52 3.87 7.06
C MET A 22 -5.34 4.04 8.58
N GLY A 23 -6.19 4.85 9.20
CA GLY A 23 -6.17 5.12 10.64
C GLY A 23 -5.12 6.16 11.12
N LYS A 24 -4.34 6.74 10.22
CA LYS A 24 -3.37 7.81 10.53
C LYS A 24 -3.90 9.16 10.11
N GLU A 25 -3.71 10.18 10.96
CA GLU A 25 -4.05 11.58 10.66
C GLU A 25 -2.94 12.24 9.84
N TYR A 26 -3.33 13.00 8.84
CA TYR A 26 -2.44 13.81 8.00
C TYR A 26 -3.03 15.20 7.77
N ALA A 27 -2.18 16.23 7.80
CA ALA A 27 -2.53 17.59 7.40
C ALA A 27 -2.11 17.79 5.93
N VAL A 28 -3.06 18.17 5.08
CA VAL A 28 -2.85 18.36 3.64
C VAL A 28 -3.50 19.66 3.16
N PRO A 29 -2.99 20.29 2.08
CA PRO A 29 -3.64 21.42 1.46
C PRO A 29 -5.09 21.11 1.02
N SER A 30 -6.03 22.00 1.31
CA SER A 30 -7.46 21.77 1.05
C SER A 30 -7.85 21.77 -0.43
N ASN A 31 -7.00 22.31 -1.30
CA ASN A 31 -7.21 22.38 -2.75
C ASN A 31 -6.84 21.09 -3.49
N LEU A 32 -6.28 20.10 -2.80
CA LEU A 32 -5.87 18.84 -3.41
C LEU A 32 -7.06 17.89 -3.57
N THR A 33 -7.02 17.09 -4.64
CA THR A 33 -7.90 15.90 -4.74
C THR A 33 -7.41 14.82 -3.80
N ILE A 34 -8.27 13.86 -3.44
CA ILE A 34 -7.90 12.73 -2.57
C ILE A 34 -6.63 12.05 -3.07
N MET A 35 -6.53 11.78 -4.38
CA MET A 35 -5.36 11.14 -4.98
C MET A 35 -4.09 11.98 -4.83
N LYS A 36 -4.16 13.28 -5.12
CA LYS A 36 -3.02 14.20 -4.99
C LYS A 36 -2.64 14.41 -3.53
N ALA A 37 -3.61 14.46 -2.61
CA ALA A 37 -3.35 14.54 -1.18
C ALA A 37 -2.60 13.29 -0.67
N MET A 38 -2.98 12.09 -1.14
CA MET A 38 -2.25 10.87 -0.81
C MET A 38 -0.83 10.87 -1.38
N GLU A 39 -0.62 11.35 -2.61
CA GLU A 39 0.73 11.51 -3.18
C GLU A 39 1.55 12.56 -2.40
N TYR A 40 0.92 13.63 -1.94
CA TYR A 40 1.53 14.66 -1.11
C TYR A 40 2.08 14.11 0.22
N ILE A 41 1.35 13.19 0.86
CA ILE A 41 1.78 12.54 2.11
C ILE A 41 2.72 11.34 1.88
N GLY A 42 3.13 11.07 0.62
CA GLY A 42 4.18 10.12 0.29
C GLY A 42 3.71 8.78 -0.28
N TYR A 43 2.41 8.57 -0.48
CA TYR A 43 1.93 7.35 -1.15
C TYR A 43 2.29 7.37 -2.64
N ARG A 44 2.64 6.21 -3.18
CA ARG A 44 2.89 6.03 -4.62
C ARG A 44 1.88 5.05 -5.19
N PHE A 45 1.15 5.49 -6.20
CA PHE A 45 0.18 4.64 -6.88
C PHE A 45 0.84 3.90 -8.05
N ILE A 46 1.14 2.63 -7.83
CA ILE A 46 1.63 1.74 -8.88
C ILE A 46 0.45 1.15 -9.65
N ARG A 47 -0.71 0.99 -8.99
CA ARG A 47 -1.98 0.48 -9.56
C ARG A 47 -3.15 1.27 -8.99
N GLY A 48 -4.31 1.17 -9.64
CA GLY A 48 -5.52 1.86 -9.22
C GLY A 48 -5.54 3.35 -9.57
N SER A 49 -4.55 3.84 -10.31
CA SER A 49 -4.52 5.17 -10.89
C SER A 49 -4.35 5.04 -12.40
N GLY A 50 -5.43 5.16 -13.14
CA GLY A 50 -5.42 5.11 -14.61
C GLY A 50 -5.32 6.51 -15.21
N CYS A 51 -6.44 7.01 -15.74
CA CYS A 51 -6.48 8.29 -16.47
C CYS A 51 -6.22 9.53 -15.62
N ARG A 52 -6.48 9.49 -14.30
CA ARG A 52 -6.40 10.61 -13.35
C ARG A 52 -7.36 11.77 -13.61
N GLU A 53 -8.25 11.63 -14.59
CA GLU A 53 -9.17 12.66 -15.11
C GLU A 53 -10.64 12.24 -15.03
N GLY A 54 -10.99 11.31 -14.13
CA GLY A 54 -12.37 10.94 -13.85
C GLY A 54 -13.01 9.96 -14.84
N PHE A 55 -12.29 9.47 -15.85
CA PHE A 55 -12.86 8.65 -16.92
C PHE A 55 -12.83 7.15 -16.64
N CYS A 56 -11.70 6.62 -16.18
CA CYS A 56 -11.50 5.15 -16.13
C CYS A 56 -12.13 4.45 -14.92
N GLY A 57 -12.53 5.19 -13.89
CA GLY A 57 -13.11 4.63 -12.66
C GLY A 57 -12.13 3.87 -11.74
N ALA A 58 -10.87 3.67 -12.15
CA ALA A 58 -9.90 2.86 -11.41
C ALA A 58 -9.60 3.40 -10.00
N CYS A 59 -9.77 4.70 -9.78
CA CYS A 59 -9.53 5.36 -8.50
C CYS A 59 -10.80 5.54 -7.65
N ALA A 60 -11.87 4.79 -7.92
CA ALA A 60 -13.07 4.82 -7.09
C ALA A 60 -12.71 4.49 -5.64
N THR A 61 -13.11 5.32 -4.71
CA THR A 61 -12.81 5.20 -3.27
C THR A 61 -14.05 5.48 -2.44
N VAL A 62 -14.03 5.03 -1.20
CA VAL A 62 -15.12 5.28 -0.26
C VAL A 62 -14.57 6.06 0.92
N TYR A 63 -15.26 7.14 1.27
CA TYR A 63 -14.93 7.91 2.45
C TYR A 63 -16.17 8.26 3.28
N ARG A 64 -15.94 8.69 4.50
CA ARG A 64 -16.91 9.36 5.37
C ARG A 64 -16.28 10.62 5.96
N ILE A 65 -17.11 11.54 6.39
CA ILE A 65 -16.67 12.68 7.19
C ILE A 65 -16.77 12.33 8.68
N LYS A 66 -15.91 12.92 9.48
CA LYS A 66 -15.96 12.82 10.94
C LYS A 66 -17.38 13.16 11.43
N ASP A 67 -17.87 12.39 12.38
CA ASP A 67 -19.21 12.56 12.98
C ASP A 67 -20.40 12.32 12.02
N GLU A 68 -20.15 11.93 10.75
CA GLU A 68 -21.17 11.45 9.82
C GLU A 68 -21.08 9.91 9.65
N TYR A 69 -22.24 9.25 9.57
CA TYR A 69 -22.30 7.81 9.28
C TYR A 69 -22.42 7.50 7.79
N ARG A 70 -22.68 8.53 6.97
CA ARG A 70 -22.88 8.35 5.53
C ARG A 70 -21.56 8.02 4.84
N LEU A 71 -21.52 6.90 4.13
CA LEU A 71 -20.46 6.54 3.21
C LEU A 71 -20.72 7.16 1.86
N ARG A 72 -19.67 7.74 1.26
CA ARG A 72 -19.70 8.37 -0.06
C ARG A 72 -18.72 7.67 -0.97
N MET A 73 -19.20 7.23 -2.14
CA MET A 73 -18.35 6.65 -3.19
C MET A 73 -18.01 7.71 -4.21
N VAL A 74 -16.73 7.92 -4.48
CA VAL A 74 -16.24 8.97 -5.36
C VAL A 74 -15.02 8.49 -6.15
N LEU A 75 -14.61 9.29 -7.13
CA LEU A 75 -13.35 9.10 -7.82
C LEU A 75 -12.26 9.94 -7.14
N ALA A 76 -11.24 9.29 -6.59
CA ALA A 76 -10.18 9.95 -5.83
C ALA A 76 -9.38 11.00 -6.63
N CYS A 77 -9.40 10.92 -7.95
CA CYS A 77 -8.77 11.90 -8.83
C CYS A 77 -9.63 13.17 -9.06
N GLN A 78 -10.90 13.15 -8.67
CA GLN A 78 -11.84 14.28 -8.88
C GLN A 78 -12.28 14.92 -7.56
N GLU A 79 -12.51 14.11 -6.53
CA GLU A 79 -13.00 14.60 -5.24
C GLU A 79 -11.88 15.31 -4.48
N THR A 80 -12.14 16.55 -4.05
CA THR A 80 -11.25 17.34 -3.19
C THR A 80 -11.33 16.88 -1.74
N VAL A 81 -10.21 16.98 -1.03
CA VAL A 81 -10.16 16.64 0.39
C VAL A 81 -10.97 17.64 1.21
N GLN A 82 -11.60 17.15 2.26
CA GLN A 82 -12.38 17.92 3.22
C GLN A 82 -11.88 17.66 4.63
N ASP A 83 -12.03 18.63 5.53
CA ASP A 83 -11.62 18.46 6.91
C ASP A 83 -12.40 17.31 7.58
N GLY A 84 -11.70 16.49 8.35
CA GLY A 84 -12.28 15.32 8.99
C GLY A 84 -12.63 14.16 8.04
N MET A 85 -12.10 14.13 6.81
CA MET A 85 -12.33 13.07 5.85
C MET A 85 -11.60 11.78 6.26
N TYR A 86 -12.35 10.68 6.42
CA TYR A 86 -11.83 9.32 6.65
C TYR A 86 -11.92 8.51 5.37
N LEU A 87 -10.78 8.13 4.79
CA LEU A 87 -10.73 7.21 3.67
C LEU A 87 -10.90 5.78 4.19
N THR A 88 -12.10 5.22 4.00
CA THR A 88 -12.49 3.91 4.55
C THR A 88 -12.15 2.76 3.63
N GLN A 89 -12.14 3.01 2.33
CA GLN A 89 -11.71 2.05 1.33
C GLN A 89 -10.86 2.73 0.28
N ILE A 90 -9.67 2.20 0.06
CA ILE A 90 -8.73 2.66 -0.95
C ILE A 90 -8.60 1.54 -1.98
N PRO A 91 -9.11 1.71 -3.23
CA PRO A 91 -9.13 0.63 -4.21
C PRO A 91 -7.78 0.36 -4.87
N PHE A 92 -6.83 1.26 -4.68
CA PHE A 92 -5.50 1.11 -5.23
C PHE A 92 -4.58 0.42 -4.22
N THR A 93 -4.74 -0.85 -4.09
CA THR A 93 -3.76 -1.69 -3.39
C THR A 93 -2.62 -2.05 -4.34
N PRO A 94 -1.40 -1.99 -3.89
CA PRO A 94 -0.98 -1.54 -2.57
C PRO A 94 -0.61 -0.05 -2.60
N ALA A 95 -1.36 0.76 -1.90
CA ALA A 95 -0.98 2.14 -1.64
C ALA A 95 0.27 2.22 -0.75
N ASN A 96 0.56 1.16 -0.03
CA ASN A 96 1.66 1.09 0.92
C ASN A 96 2.77 0.17 0.42
N LYS A 97 3.93 0.73 0.13
CA LYS A 97 5.15 0.00 -0.21
C LYS A 97 6.27 0.50 0.70
N ALA A 98 6.86 -0.40 1.47
CA ALA A 98 8.02 -0.07 2.29
C ALA A 98 9.17 0.46 1.42
N ILE A 99 9.81 1.52 1.90
CA ILE A 99 11.04 2.08 1.31
C ILE A 99 12.20 1.58 2.18
N TYR A 100 13.14 0.90 1.56
CA TYR A 100 14.32 0.35 2.23
C TYR A 100 15.55 0.47 1.32
N ASP A 101 16.70 0.63 1.95
CA ASP A 101 18.00 0.48 1.30
C ASP A 101 18.52 -0.93 1.59
N MET A 102 18.84 -1.68 0.55
CA MET A 102 19.36 -3.04 0.69
C MET A 102 20.73 -3.10 1.37
N GLU A 103 21.49 -1.98 1.41
CA GLU A 103 22.75 -1.93 2.14
C GLU A 103 22.52 -1.82 3.67
N GLU A 104 21.38 -1.25 4.07
CA GLU A 104 21.02 -1.07 5.49
C GLU A 104 20.19 -2.23 6.04
N VAL A 105 19.52 -3.01 5.16
CA VAL A 105 18.68 -4.14 5.57
C VAL A 105 19.55 -5.26 6.12
N LYS A 106 19.36 -5.58 7.40
CA LYS A 106 20.00 -6.74 8.03
C LYS A 106 19.02 -7.89 8.09
N PRO A 107 19.35 -9.09 7.55
CA PRO A 107 18.47 -10.24 7.62
C PRO A 107 18.36 -10.73 9.07
N SER A 108 17.15 -10.65 9.62
CA SER A 108 16.77 -11.23 10.90
C SER A 108 15.40 -11.89 10.76
N GLY A 109 15.06 -12.81 11.64
CA GLY A 109 13.75 -13.48 11.60
C GLY A 109 12.54 -12.52 11.62
N ASN A 110 12.72 -11.28 12.06
CA ASN A 110 11.67 -10.26 12.14
C ASN A 110 11.70 -9.26 10.99
N THR A 111 12.71 -9.26 10.11
CA THR A 111 12.90 -8.22 9.10
C THR A 111 11.66 -8.05 8.21
N LEU A 112 11.04 -9.14 7.75
CA LEU A 112 9.84 -9.03 6.91
C LEU A 112 8.66 -8.43 7.67
N LEU A 113 8.52 -8.70 8.97
CA LEU A 113 7.50 -8.10 9.84
C LEU A 113 7.76 -6.63 10.13
N GLU A 114 9.02 -6.21 10.23
CA GLU A 114 9.39 -4.81 10.44
C GLU A 114 9.00 -3.94 9.25
N TYR A 115 9.24 -4.41 8.03
CA TYR A 115 8.89 -3.68 6.80
C TYR A 115 7.42 -3.84 6.38
N TYR A 116 6.82 -5.01 6.69
CA TYR A 116 5.45 -5.37 6.31
C TYR A 116 4.67 -5.95 7.50
N PRO A 117 4.38 -5.15 8.53
CA PRO A 117 3.70 -5.63 9.74
C PRO A 117 2.30 -6.19 9.48
N GLU A 118 1.69 -5.85 8.35
CA GLU A 118 0.41 -6.39 7.92
C GLU A 118 0.41 -7.92 7.72
N ILE A 119 1.58 -8.55 7.58
CA ILE A 119 1.69 -10.02 7.48
C ILE A 119 1.04 -10.70 8.70
N ALA A 120 1.18 -10.09 9.89
CA ALA A 120 0.62 -10.63 11.13
C ALA A 120 -0.91 -10.74 11.13
N ARG A 121 -1.61 -10.02 10.21
CA ARG A 121 -3.07 -10.08 10.06
C ARG A 121 -3.55 -11.22 9.16
N CYS A 122 -2.66 -12.08 8.68
CA CYS A 122 -3.03 -13.16 7.76
C CYS A 122 -4.07 -14.10 8.37
N LEU A 123 -5.22 -14.22 7.71
CA LEU A 123 -6.33 -15.08 8.13
C LEU A 123 -6.23 -16.52 7.58
N CYS A 124 -5.16 -16.85 6.87
CA CYS A 124 -4.98 -18.16 6.21
C CYS A 124 -6.16 -18.58 5.30
N CYS A 125 -6.88 -17.62 4.73
CA CYS A 125 -8.09 -17.87 3.93
C CYS A 125 -7.81 -18.43 2.52
N ASN A 126 -6.57 -18.50 2.11
CA ASN A 126 -6.08 -19.03 0.82
C ASN A 126 -6.61 -18.31 -0.44
N THR A 127 -7.27 -17.16 -0.29
CA THR A 127 -7.81 -16.40 -1.43
C THR A 127 -6.70 -15.88 -2.35
N CYS A 128 -5.56 -15.51 -1.79
CA CYS A 128 -4.39 -15.02 -2.54
C CYS A 128 -3.78 -16.09 -3.44
N THR A 129 -3.67 -17.35 -2.99
CA THR A 129 -3.21 -18.49 -3.79
C THR A 129 -4.18 -18.77 -4.95
N LYS A 130 -5.47 -18.80 -4.66
CA LYS A 130 -6.50 -19.03 -5.69
C LYS A 130 -6.58 -17.92 -6.74
N ALA A 131 -6.15 -16.72 -6.40
CA ALA A 131 -6.13 -15.57 -7.31
C ALA A 131 -4.83 -15.46 -8.11
N CYS A 132 -3.84 -16.28 -7.85
CA CYS A 132 -2.52 -16.19 -8.48
C CYS A 132 -2.56 -16.76 -9.91
N PRO A 133 -2.26 -15.96 -10.97
CA PRO A 133 -2.24 -16.46 -12.35
C PRO A 133 -1.01 -17.33 -12.65
N GLN A 134 -0.01 -17.33 -11.75
CA GLN A 134 1.18 -18.19 -11.83
C GLN A 134 1.05 -19.44 -10.95
N GLU A 135 -0.14 -19.71 -10.42
CA GLU A 135 -0.44 -20.86 -9.55
C GLU A 135 0.51 -21.03 -8.37
N LEU A 136 1.08 -19.89 -7.88
CA LEU A 136 2.00 -19.90 -6.74
C LEU A 136 1.27 -20.14 -5.43
N GLU A 137 1.93 -20.83 -4.52
CA GLU A 137 1.47 -21.06 -3.15
C GLU A 137 1.59 -19.80 -2.27
N VAL A 138 0.84 -18.74 -2.64
CA VAL A 138 0.97 -17.40 -2.05
C VAL A 138 0.74 -17.40 -0.55
N MET A 139 -0.27 -18.12 -0.07
CA MET A 139 -0.53 -18.22 1.37
C MET A 139 0.65 -18.85 2.10
N ASN A 140 1.25 -19.90 1.52
CA ASN A 140 2.35 -20.61 2.14
C ASN A 140 3.59 -19.72 2.28
N TYR A 141 3.96 -18.94 1.26
CA TYR A 141 5.09 -18.04 1.41
C TYR A 141 4.79 -16.85 2.34
N VAL A 142 3.54 -16.42 2.47
CA VAL A 142 3.16 -15.43 3.51
C VAL A 142 3.32 -16.02 4.91
N GLN A 143 2.97 -17.30 5.11
CA GLN A 143 3.20 -17.99 6.38
C GLN A 143 4.69 -18.25 6.65
N ALA A 144 5.49 -18.55 5.63
CA ALA A 144 6.95 -18.63 5.76
C ALA A 144 7.55 -17.27 6.13
N ALA A 145 7.02 -16.18 5.56
CA ALA A 145 7.43 -14.81 5.91
C ALA A 145 7.18 -14.48 7.39
N LEU A 146 6.07 -14.95 7.96
CA LEU A 146 5.78 -14.82 9.41
C LEU A 146 6.81 -15.50 10.29
N LYS A 147 7.41 -16.58 9.79
CA LYS A 147 8.44 -17.36 10.49
C LYS A 147 9.86 -16.81 10.25
N GLY A 148 10.00 -15.80 9.39
CA GLY A 148 11.29 -15.25 8.98
C GLY A 148 12.10 -16.16 8.05
N ASP A 149 11.47 -17.13 7.42
CA ASP A 149 12.09 -18.08 6.50
C ASP A 149 12.21 -17.47 5.08
N PHE A 150 13.31 -16.75 4.86
CA PHE A 150 13.57 -16.05 3.59
C PHE A 150 13.78 -17.02 2.42
N GLU A 151 14.42 -18.15 2.67
CA GLU A 151 14.70 -19.18 1.65
C GLU A 151 13.38 -19.74 1.11
N GLU A 152 12.50 -20.18 2.00
CA GLU A 152 11.21 -20.71 1.60
C GLU A 152 10.32 -19.68 0.92
N VAL A 153 10.34 -18.42 1.41
CA VAL A 153 9.63 -17.33 0.72
C VAL A 153 10.20 -17.10 -0.68
N ALA A 154 11.52 -17.07 -0.82
CA ALA A 154 12.17 -16.87 -2.12
C ALA A 154 11.86 -18.02 -3.09
N ARG A 155 11.94 -19.25 -2.63
CA ARG A 155 11.65 -20.45 -3.40
C ARG A 155 10.20 -20.49 -3.89
N LEU A 156 9.23 -20.30 -2.99
CA LEU A 156 7.80 -20.36 -3.32
C LEU A 156 7.31 -19.17 -4.16
N SER A 157 8.04 -18.07 -4.15
CA SER A 157 7.66 -16.86 -4.88
C SER A 157 8.54 -16.56 -6.09
N PHE A 158 9.42 -17.48 -6.49
CA PHE A 158 10.42 -17.22 -7.54
C PHE A 158 9.78 -16.72 -8.84
N ASP A 159 8.74 -17.36 -9.32
CA ASP A 159 8.05 -17.04 -10.56
C ASP A 159 6.99 -15.92 -10.43
N CYS A 160 7.03 -15.17 -9.31
CA CYS A 160 6.07 -14.09 -9.08
C CYS A 160 6.29 -12.91 -10.04
N ILE A 161 5.33 -12.66 -10.91
CA ILE A 161 5.33 -11.53 -11.87
C ILE A 161 4.86 -10.20 -11.28
N SER A 162 4.63 -10.13 -9.98
CA SER A 162 4.16 -8.92 -9.26
C SER A 162 2.88 -8.31 -9.82
N CYS A 163 1.94 -9.12 -10.33
CA CYS A 163 0.69 -8.66 -10.94
C CYS A 163 -0.28 -8.00 -9.95
N GLY A 164 -0.13 -8.24 -8.62
CA GLY A 164 -0.92 -7.62 -7.55
C GLY A 164 -2.29 -8.25 -7.29
N LEU A 165 -2.74 -9.26 -8.03
CA LEU A 165 -4.06 -9.88 -7.84
C LEU A 165 -4.23 -10.47 -6.43
N CYS A 166 -3.18 -11.06 -5.87
CA CYS A 166 -3.18 -11.58 -4.51
C CYS A 166 -3.45 -10.49 -3.46
N ALA A 167 -2.88 -9.28 -3.64
CA ALA A 167 -3.13 -8.14 -2.76
C ALA A 167 -4.55 -7.61 -2.91
N MET A 168 -5.06 -7.50 -4.13
CA MET A 168 -6.42 -7.03 -4.41
C MET A 168 -7.50 -7.95 -3.81
N ARG A 169 -7.20 -9.22 -3.64
CA ARG A 169 -8.12 -10.21 -3.10
C ARG A 169 -7.94 -10.47 -1.61
N CYS A 170 -6.93 -9.87 -0.96
CA CYS A 170 -6.65 -10.10 0.44
C CYS A 170 -7.60 -9.32 1.35
N PRO A 171 -8.43 -10.01 2.18
CA PRO A 171 -9.33 -9.33 3.11
C PRO A 171 -8.58 -8.65 4.27
N ALA A 172 -7.32 -9.07 4.53
CA ALA A 172 -6.46 -8.49 5.56
C ALA A 172 -5.53 -7.39 5.01
N GLU A 173 -5.73 -6.98 3.75
CA GLU A 173 -4.96 -5.90 3.08
C GLU A 173 -3.44 -6.15 3.08
N ILE A 174 -3.03 -7.41 3.02
CA ILE A 174 -1.63 -7.80 2.89
C ILE A 174 -1.21 -7.63 1.43
N VAL A 175 0.06 -7.29 1.23
CA VAL A 175 0.67 -7.12 -0.09
C VAL A 175 1.70 -8.22 -0.35
N PRO A 176 1.28 -9.47 -0.66
CA PRO A 176 2.17 -10.63 -0.70
C PRO A 176 3.36 -10.47 -1.65
N TYR A 177 3.16 -9.87 -2.83
CA TYR A 177 4.24 -9.73 -3.81
C TYR A 177 5.34 -8.76 -3.39
N ASN A 178 5.07 -7.74 -2.54
CA ASN A 178 6.12 -6.87 -1.99
C ASN A 178 6.95 -7.62 -0.95
N ILE A 179 6.30 -8.45 -0.13
CA ILE A 179 6.95 -9.34 0.84
C ILE A 179 7.89 -10.31 0.11
N ALA A 180 7.37 -10.96 -0.93
CA ALA A 180 8.13 -11.86 -1.79
C ALA A 180 9.34 -11.17 -2.44
N LEU A 181 9.16 -9.94 -2.93
CA LEU A 181 10.25 -9.17 -3.55
C LEU A 181 11.36 -8.85 -2.55
N LEU A 182 11.01 -8.41 -1.32
CA LEU A 182 11.99 -8.13 -0.28
C LEU A 182 12.72 -9.42 0.14
N ALA A 183 12.00 -10.51 0.36
CA ALA A 183 12.59 -11.79 0.74
C ALA A 183 13.57 -12.31 -0.31
N ARG A 184 13.20 -12.27 -1.60
CA ARG A 184 14.08 -12.66 -2.71
C ARG A 184 15.34 -11.80 -2.80
N ARG A 185 15.23 -10.49 -2.53
CA ARG A 185 16.39 -9.58 -2.50
C ARG A 185 17.32 -9.88 -1.33
N ILE A 186 16.76 -10.17 -0.15
CA ILE A 186 17.55 -10.57 1.02
C ILE A 186 18.24 -11.90 0.75
N TYR A 187 17.51 -12.89 0.26
CA TYR A 187 18.04 -14.21 -0.07
C TYR A 187 19.18 -14.11 -1.09
N GLY A 188 18.97 -13.39 -2.19
CA GLY A 188 19.99 -13.26 -3.23
C GLY A 188 21.21 -12.41 -2.84
N LYS A 189 21.14 -11.61 -1.76
CA LYS A 189 22.26 -10.79 -1.30
C LYS A 189 23.05 -11.46 -0.18
N TYR A 190 22.40 -12.21 0.71
CA TYR A 190 22.98 -12.63 1.99
C TYR A 190 23.02 -14.15 2.20
N LEU A 191 22.26 -14.91 1.42
CA LEU A 191 22.14 -16.36 1.53
C LEU A 191 22.45 -17.05 0.20
#